data_60625815f6a6cdcbef1694748050d50e
#
_entry.id   60625815f6a6cdcbef1694748050d50e
#
_cell.length_a   1.000
_cell.length_b   1.000
_cell.length_c   1.000
_cell.angle_alpha   90.00
_cell.angle_beta   90.00
_cell.angle_gamma   90.00
#
_symmetry.space_group_name_H-M   'P 1'
#
loop_
_entity.id
_entity.type
_entity.pdbx_description
1 polymer ?
#
loop_
_entity_poly.entity_id
_entity_poly.type
_entity_poly.pdbx_seq_one_letter_code
_entity_poly.pdbx_strand_id
1 'polypeptide(L)'
;MPHRTVFFISDGTGITAETFGNAILAQFEIKPRHVRLPFIDSVDKAHQAVRQINHTAEVEGRRPIVFTTLVNMDVLAVIKAQCNGMLLDMFGIFVAPLESELGIKSNHRVGRFSDASKSKEYDNRIEAINFSLAHDDGQSNRDLAGSDVILVGVSRSGKTPTSLYLAMQYGLKASNYPLIPEDFERRQLPPALVPHRKKIFGLTIDPQRLSQIRNERRPNSAYASLPNCNHEIHEAEAMMRREGIRWLSTTTKSIEEIATTILQEVRPERLVY
;
A
#
# COMPACT_ATOMS: atom_id res chain seq x y z
N MET A 1 12.20 -19.99 18.07
CA MET A 1 13.25 -20.27 17.08
C MET A 1 14.20 -19.09 17.05
N PRO A 2 15.53 -19.27 16.94
CA PRO A 2 16.47 -18.16 16.90
C PRO A 2 16.20 -17.31 15.65
N HIS A 3 16.23 -15.99 15.81
CA HIS A 3 16.00 -15.03 14.74
C HIS A 3 16.99 -15.25 13.59
N ARG A 4 16.50 -15.33 12.37
CA ARG A 4 17.31 -15.42 11.15
C ARG A 4 17.26 -14.09 10.43
N THR A 5 18.42 -13.55 10.04
CA THR A 5 18.45 -12.31 9.29
C THR A 5 18.16 -12.56 7.82
N VAL A 6 17.35 -11.69 7.24
CA VAL A 6 17.04 -11.61 5.81
C VAL A 6 17.50 -10.28 5.27
N PHE A 7 18.35 -10.31 4.25
CA PHE A 7 18.84 -9.13 3.53
C PHE A 7 18.06 -8.93 2.25
N PHE A 8 17.76 -7.67 1.94
CA PHE A 8 17.17 -7.25 0.67
C PHE A 8 18.16 -6.28 -0.01
N ILE A 9 18.78 -6.72 -1.09
CA ILE A 9 19.84 -5.98 -1.80
C ILE A 9 19.31 -5.49 -3.14
N SER A 10 19.58 -4.22 -3.46
CA SER A 10 19.21 -3.64 -4.74
C SER A 10 20.17 -2.51 -5.13
N ASP A 11 20.36 -2.31 -6.43
CA ASP A 11 20.99 -1.12 -7.01
C ASP A 11 20.09 0.13 -6.99
N GLY A 12 18.77 -0.06 -6.73
CA GLY A 12 17.80 0.99 -6.45
C GLY A 12 17.38 1.06 -4.98
N THR A 13 16.11 1.39 -4.74
CA THR A 13 15.56 1.58 -3.37
C THR A 13 15.42 0.29 -2.56
N GLY A 14 15.42 -0.87 -3.20
CA GLY A 14 15.24 -2.18 -2.56
C GLY A 14 13.78 -2.53 -2.23
N ILE A 15 12.83 -1.66 -2.54
CA ILE A 15 11.40 -1.88 -2.24
C ILE A 15 10.89 -3.17 -2.91
N THR A 16 11.21 -3.39 -4.19
CA THR A 16 10.78 -4.60 -4.91
C THR A 16 11.33 -5.87 -4.28
N ALA A 17 12.62 -5.90 -3.92
CA ALA A 17 13.25 -7.04 -3.27
C ALA A 17 12.59 -7.34 -1.91
N GLU A 18 12.31 -6.29 -1.14
CA GLU A 18 11.67 -6.40 0.17
C GLU A 18 10.21 -6.86 0.08
N THR A 19 9.40 -6.24 -0.79
CA THR A 19 7.98 -6.58 -0.94
C THR A 19 7.79 -8.01 -1.41
N PHE A 20 8.51 -8.41 -2.45
CA PHE A 20 8.42 -9.76 -2.98
C PHE A 20 8.99 -10.80 -2.01
N GLY A 21 10.15 -10.53 -1.41
CA GLY A 21 10.74 -11.41 -0.41
C GLY A 21 9.83 -11.59 0.81
N ASN A 22 9.18 -10.53 1.28
CA ASN A 22 8.20 -10.61 2.37
C ASN A 22 6.97 -11.43 1.98
N ALA A 23 6.47 -11.31 0.74
CA ALA A 23 5.36 -12.12 0.25
C ALA A 23 5.70 -13.62 0.25
N ILE A 24 6.95 -13.98 -0.12
CA ILE A 24 7.44 -15.36 -0.04
C ILE A 24 7.58 -15.80 1.42
N LEU A 25 8.21 -14.98 2.27
CA LEU A 25 8.46 -15.32 3.68
C LEU A 25 7.18 -15.46 4.49
N ALA A 26 6.10 -14.78 4.11
CA ALA A 26 4.78 -14.90 4.72
C ALA A 26 4.16 -16.30 4.60
N GLN A 27 4.68 -17.15 3.67
CA GLN A 27 4.27 -18.56 3.56
C GLN A 27 4.90 -19.46 4.65
N PHE A 28 5.79 -18.91 5.48
CA PHE A 28 6.49 -19.62 6.54
C PHE A 28 6.20 -18.98 7.90
N GLU A 29 5.97 -19.78 8.91
CA GLU A 29 5.75 -19.29 10.29
C GLU A 29 7.07 -18.87 10.96
N ILE A 30 7.72 -17.85 10.40
CA ILE A 30 8.97 -17.28 10.92
C ILE A 30 8.85 -15.77 11.13
N LYS A 31 9.64 -15.24 12.08
CA LYS A 31 9.79 -13.81 12.32
C LYS A 31 11.26 -13.43 12.11
N PRO A 32 11.71 -13.21 10.86
CA PRO A 32 13.10 -12.87 10.59
C PRO A 32 13.40 -11.41 10.97
N ARG A 33 14.69 -11.14 11.18
CA ARG A 33 15.21 -9.78 11.23
C ARG A 33 15.41 -9.28 9.78
N HIS A 34 14.81 -8.19 9.40
CA HIS A 34 14.95 -7.61 8.05
C HIS A 34 16.06 -6.57 8.02
N VAL A 35 16.90 -6.63 7.00
CA VAL A 35 17.94 -5.65 6.71
C VAL A 35 17.86 -5.29 5.22
N ARG A 36 17.55 -4.04 4.91
CA ARG A 36 17.54 -3.53 3.54
C ARG A 36 18.86 -2.81 3.23
N LEU A 37 19.48 -3.18 2.11
CA LEU A 37 20.70 -2.60 1.58
C LEU A 37 20.39 -1.98 0.20
N PRO A 38 19.89 -0.75 0.16
CA PRO A 38 19.58 -0.04 -1.07
C PRO A 38 20.84 0.58 -1.69
N PHE A 39 20.71 0.93 -2.96
CA PHE A 39 21.74 1.70 -3.71
C PHE A 39 23.12 1.01 -3.75
N ILE A 40 23.13 -0.32 -3.86
CA ILE A 40 24.34 -1.10 -4.10
C ILE A 40 24.65 -1.06 -5.61
N ASP A 41 25.13 0.09 -6.08
CA ASP A 41 25.30 0.46 -7.48
C ASP A 41 26.78 0.36 -7.96
N SER A 42 27.70 0.00 -7.06
CA SER A 42 29.12 -0.14 -7.36
C SER A 42 29.74 -1.38 -6.70
N VAL A 43 30.87 -1.82 -7.27
CA VAL A 43 31.65 -2.96 -6.75
C VAL A 43 32.10 -2.73 -5.31
N ASP A 44 32.47 -1.50 -4.95
CA ASP A 44 32.91 -1.16 -3.59
C ASP A 44 31.75 -1.32 -2.57
N LYS A 45 30.54 -0.90 -2.93
CA LYS A 45 29.35 -1.10 -2.11
C LYS A 45 28.96 -2.58 -2.04
N ALA A 46 29.16 -3.35 -3.13
CA ALA A 46 28.96 -4.78 -3.11
C ALA A 46 29.88 -5.45 -2.08
N HIS A 47 31.16 -5.10 -2.04
CA HIS A 47 32.09 -5.62 -1.04
C HIS A 47 31.69 -5.24 0.39
N GLN A 48 31.14 -4.03 0.60
CA GLN A 48 30.62 -3.64 1.92
C GLN A 48 29.41 -4.49 2.32
N ALA A 49 28.47 -4.71 1.40
CA ALA A 49 27.32 -5.56 1.62
C ALA A 49 27.73 -7.01 1.94
N VAL A 50 28.68 -7.57 1.19
CA VAL A 50 29.24 -8.90 1.44
C VAL A 50 29.84 -9.01 2.83
N ARG A 51 30.65 -8.04 3.26
CA ARG A 51 31.22 -8.04 4.62
C ARG A 51 30.13 -8.07 5.68
N GLN A 52 29.07 -7.27 5.54
CA GLN A 52 27.97 -7.23 6.48
C GLN A 52 27.19 -8.57 6.54
N ILE A 53 26.94 -9.17 5.39
CA ILE A 53 26.22 -10.46 5.31
C ILE A 53 27.06 -11.57 5.92
N ASN A 54 28.36 -11.64 5.58
CA ASN A 54 29.27 -12.66 6.06
C ASN A 54 29.49 -12.55 7.56
N HIS A 55 29.65 -11.33 8.09
CA HIS A 55 29.71 -11.09 9.52
C HIS A 55 28.41 -11.55 10.23
N THR A 56 27.26 -11.28 9.64
CA THR A 56 25.99 -11.78 10.20
C THR A 56 25.94 -13.29 10.19
N ALA A 57 26.44 -13.95 9.13
CA ALA A 57 26.51 -15.41 9.07
C ALA A 57 27.38 -16.00 10.19
N GLU A 58 28.51 -15.35 10.49
CA GLU A 58 29.42 -15.72 11.58
C GLU A 58 28.74 -15.57 12.95
N VAL A 59 28.14 -14.41 13.20
CA VAL A 59 27.47 -14.10 14.48
C VAL A 59 26.28 -15.02 14.75
N GLU A 60 25.47 -15.28 13.72
CA GLU A 60 24.28 -16.12 13.84
C GLU A 60 24.60 -17.64 13.77
N GLY A 61 25.82 -18.01 13.38
CA GLY A 61 26.22 -19.41 13.17
C GLY A 61 25.46 -20.11 12.05
N ARG A 62 24.85 -19.34 11.14
CA ARG A 62 24.05 -19.86 10.02
C ARG A 62 23.98 -18.84 8.88
N ARG A 63 23.70 -19.36 7.67
CA ARG A 63 23.59 -18.54 6.47
C ARG A 63 22.37 -17.62 6.53
N PRO A 64 22.51 -16.28 6.42
CA PRO A 64 21.38 -15.37 6.19
C PRO A 64 20.68 -15.68 4.86
N ILE A 65 19.42 -15.27 4.72
CA ILE A 65 18.72 -15.28 3.44
C ILE A 65 18.97 -13.93 2.76
N VAL A 66 19.24 -13.94 1.46
CA VAL A 66 19.56 -12.73 0.71
C VAL A 66 18.70 -12.69 -0.54
N PHE A 67 17.71 -11.81 -0.56
CA PHE A 67 16.95 -11.49 -1.78
C PHE A 67 17.64 -10.35 -2.51
N THR A 68 17.84 -10.49 -3.83
CA THR A 68 18.46 -9.44 -4.63
C THR A 68 17.69 -9.15 -5.91
N THR A 69 17.62 -7.84 -6.24
CA THR A 69 17.12 -7.30 -7.51
C THR A 69 18.20 -6.48 -8.22
N LEU A 70 19.45 -6.89 -8.09
CA LEU A 70 20.59 -6.26 -8.77
C LEU A 70 20.49 -6.48 -10.27
N VAL A 71 20.64 -5.42 -11.03
CA VAL A 71 20.64 -5.40 -12.50
C VAL A 71 22.08 -5.29 -13.03
N ASN A 72 22.96 -4.60 -12.29
CA ASN A 72 24.37 -4.48 -12.65
C ASN A 72 25.09 -5.80 -12.44
N MET A 73 25.57 -6.39 -13.56
CA MET A 73 26.17 -7.72 -13.58
C MET A 73 27.50 -7.79 -12.83
N ASP A 74 28.31 -6.70 -12.83
CA ASP A 74 29.59 -6.66 -12.12
C ASP A 74 29.37 -6.68 -10.61
N VAL A 75 28.39 -5.89 -10.14
CA VAL A 75 27.98 -5.84 -8.73
C VAL A 75 27.42 -7.21 -8.29
N LEU A 76 26.55 -7.80 -9.11
CA LEU A 76 25.96 -9.10 -8.86
C LEU A 76 27.01 -10.22 -8.81
N ALA A 77 28.03 -10.17 -9.69
CA ALA A 77 29.12 -11.13 -9.70
C ALA A 77 29.91 -11.15 -8.39
N VAL A 78 30.20 -9.96 -7.80
CA VAL A 78 30.85 -9.87 -6.50
C VAL A 78 30.01 -10.49 -5.40
N ILE A 79 28.71 -10.18 -5.36
CA ILE A 79 27.79 -10.78 -4.38
C ILE A 79 27.74 -12.29 -4.53
N LYS A 80 27.58 -12.80 -5.76
CA LYS A 80 27.52 -14.26 -6.05
C LYS A 80 28.81 -14.99 -5.66
N ALA A 81 29.95 -14.36 -5.88
CA ALA A 81 31.25 -15.01 -5.64
C ALA A 81 31.66 -15.03 -4.17
N GLN A 82 31.26 -14.03 -3.36
CA GLN A 82 31.85 -13.80 -2.05
C GLN A 82 30.82 -13.84 -0.89
N CYS A 83 29.51 -13.91 -1.21
CA CYS A 83 28.46 -13.88 -0.18
C CYS A 83 28.26 -15.26 0.46
N ASN A 84 28.40 -15.34 1.77
CA ASN A 84 28.13 -16.54 2.55
C ASN A 84 26.65 -16.63 2.99
N GLY A 85 25.74 -16.04 2.23
CA GLY A 85 24.29 -16.09 2.42
C GLY A 85 23.62 -17.09 1.46
N MET A 86 22.36 -17.42 1.72
CA MET A 86 21.48 -18.07 0.75
C MET A 86 20.98 -17.01 -0.23
N LEU A 87 21.64 -16.88 -1.37
CA LEU A 87 21.33 -15.87 -2.37
C LEU A 87 20.17 -16.31 -3.27
N LEU A 88 19.14 -15.47 -3.34
CA LEU A 88 17.97 -15.59 -4.21
C LEU A 88 17.97 -14.40 -5.19
N ASP A 89 18.53 -14.63 -6.37
CA ASP A 89 18.59 -13.66 -7.45
C ASP A 89 17.26 -13.61 -8.19
N MET A 90 16.43 -12.67 -7.82
CA MET A 90 15.04 -12.58 -8.28
C MET A 90 14.96 -12.26 -9.77
N PHE A 91 15.82 -11.37 -10.28
CA PHE A 91 15.83 -11.05 -11.70
C PHE A 91 16.42 -12.19 -12.53
N GLY A 92 17.48 -12.83 -12.04
CA GLY A 92 18.07 -13.97 -12.74
C GLY A 92 17.09 -15.13 -12.97
N ILE A 93 16.17 -15.36 -12.03
CA ILE A 93 15.15 -16.41 -12.15
C ILE A 93 14.11 -16.08 -13.24
N PHE A 94 13.69 -14.81 -13.36
CA PHE A 94 12.58 -14.42 -14.23
C PHE A 94 13.01 -13.83 -15.57
N VAL A 95 14.14 -13.13 -15.64
CA VAL A 95 14.58 -12.43 -16.86
C VAL A 95 14.95 -13.41 -17.97
N ALA A 96 15.71 -14.45 -17.68
CA ALA A 96 16.14 -15.40 -18.69
C ALA A 96 14.98 -16.15 -19.40
N PRO A 97 13.95 -16.68 -18.68
CA PRO A 97 12.76 -17.23 -19.31
C PRO A 97 12.00 -16.21 -20.16
N LEU A 98 11.88 -14.97 -19.70
CA LEU A 98 11.19 -13.90 -20.44
C LEU A 98 11.96 -13.50 -21.70
N GLU A 99 13.29 -13.42 -21.65
CA GLU A 99 14.12 -13.19 -22.84
C GLU A 99 13.90 -14.26 -23.90
N SER A 100 13.79 -15.52 -23.47
CA SER A 100 13.53 -16.63 -24.37
C SER A 100 12.14 -16.55 -25.00
N GLU A 101 11.12 -16.26 -24.23
CA GLU A 101 9.73 -16.19 -24.70
C GLU A 101 9.49 -14.97 -25.59
N LEU A 102 10.04 -13.82 -25.22
CA LEU A 102 9.87 -12.56 -25.95
C LEU A 102 10.82 -12.43 -27.16
N GLY A 103 11.87 -13.25 -27.25
CA GLY A 103 12.90 -13.13 -28.28
C GLY A 103 13.72 -11.84 -28.19
N ILE A 104 13.73 -11.17 -27.04
CA ILE A 104 14.37 -9.86 -26.82
C ILE A 104 15.30 -9.96 -25.62
N LYS A 105 16.52 -9.42 -25.75
CA LYS A 105 17.46 -9.34 -24.62
C LYS A 105 17.12 -8.20 -23.68
N SER A 106 17.20 -8.46 -22.37
CA SER A 106 17.11 -7.44 -21.32
C SER A 106 18.25 -6.43 -21.48
N ASN A 107 17.93 -5.17 -21.27
CA ASN A 107 18.92 -4.08 -21.34
C ASN A 107 19.60 -3.78 -20.00
N HIS A 108 19.30 -4.52 -18.96
CA HIS A 108 19.87 -4.41 -17.61
C HIS A 108 19.95 -2.96 -17.07
N ARG A 109 18.98 -2.11 -17.38
CA ARG A 109 18.95 -0.71 -16.89
C ARG A 109 18.31 -0.62 -15.52
N VAL A 110 19.05 -0.01 -14.59
CA VAL A 110 18.57 0.36 -13.25
C VAL A 110 17.52 1.48 -13.36
N GLY A 111 16.49 1.42 -12.55
CA GLY A 111 15.58 2.55 -12.31
C GLY A 111 14.52 2.79 -13.40
N ARG A 112 14.37 1.92 -14.40
CA ARG A 112 13.37 2.12 -15.48
C ARG A 112 11.93 2.19 -14.98
N PHE A 113 11.63 1.53 -13.86
CA PHE A 113 10.32 1.60 -13.21
C PHE A 113 10.11 2.95 -12.49
N SER A 114 11.20 3.68 -12.19
CA SER A 114 11.18 5.00 -11.54
C SER A 114 11.50 6.17 -12.49
N ASP A 115 11.71 5.95 -13.79
CA ASP A 115 11.79 7.02 -14.81
C ASP A 115 10.43 7.72 -15.04
N ALA A 116 9.52 7.46 -14.13
CA ALA A 116 8.20 8.08 -14.00
C ALA A 116 8.24 9.62 -13.85
N SER A 117 9.39 10.22 -13.48
CA SER A 117 9.53 11.66 -13.28
C SER A 117 9.30 12.51 -14.56
N LYS A 118 9.20 11.88 -15.74
CA LYS A 118 8.94 12.54 -17.02
C LYS A 118 7.65 12.07 -17.68
N SER A 119 6.86 11.24 -17.03
CA SER A 119 5.64 10.68 -17.61
C SER A 119 4.41 11.44 -17.13
N LYS A 120 3.43 11.58 -18.02
CA LYS A 120 2.10 12.12 -17.71
C LYS A 120 1.44 11.38 -16.52
N GLU A 121 1.83 10.14 -16.26
CA GLU A 121 1.36 9.34 -15.12
C GLU A 121 1.87 9.88 -13.78
N TYR A 122 3.10 10.38 -13.73
CA TYR A 122 3.65 11.00 -12.51
C TYR A 122 2.89 12.28 -12.17
N ASP A 123 2.67 13.15 -13.18
CA ASP A 123 1.94 14.40 -12.99
C ASP A 123 0.49 14.14 -12.55
N ASN A 124 -0.19 13.18 -13.19
CA ASN A 124 -1.53 12.75 -12.79
C ASN A 124 -1.57 12.22 -11.35
N ARG A 125 -0.53 11.50 -10.93
CA ARG A 125 -0.42 10.96 -9.57
C ARG A 125 -0.23 12.06 -8.54
N ILE A 126 0.65 13.04 -8.82
CA ILE A 126 0.83 14.22 -7.96
C ILE A 126 -0.46 15.04 -7.87
N GLU A 127 -1.14 15.24 -8.98
CA GLU A 127 -2.45 15.93 -9.01
C GLU A 127 -3.49 15.18 -8.15
N ALA A 128 -3.57 13.86 -8.28
CA ALA A 128 -4.48 13.04 -7.48
C ALA A 128 -4.16 13.10 -5.97
N ILE A 129 -2.88 13.09 -5.60
CA ILE A 129 -2.46 13.25 -4.20
C ILE A 129 -2.88 14.61 -3.65
N ASN A 130 -2.58 15.69 -4.39
CA ASN A 130 -2.95 17.05 -3.99
C ASN A 130 -4.47 17.20 -3.86
N PHE A 131 -5.22 16.62 -4.81
CA PHE A 131 -6.67 16.57 -4.75
C PHE A 131 -7.17 15.85 -3.49
N SER A 132 -6.67 14.66 -3.21
CA SER A 132 -7.10 13.88 -2.04
C SER A 132 -6.78 14.57 -0.72
N LEU A 133 -5.62 15.23 -0.63
CA LEU A 133 -5.26 16.03 0.56
C LEU A 133 -6.18 17.25 0.74
N ALA A 134 -6.55 17.93 -0.35
CA ALA A 134 -7.44 19.08 -0.30
C ALA A 134 -8.90 18.71 0.03
N HIS A 135 -9.29 17.44 -0.18
CA HIS A 135 -10.64 16.92 0.02
C HIS A 135 -10.69 15.87 1.15
N ASP A 136 -9.76 15.94 2.10
CA ASP A 136 -9.76 15.09 3.29
C ASP A 136 -10.66 15.69 4.40
N ASP A 137 -11.36 14.83 5.13
CA ASP A 137 -12.22 15.14 6.28
C ASP A 137 -13.27 16.27 6.02
N GLY A 138 -13.81 16.36 4.81
CA GLY A 138 -14.88 17.31 4.49
C GLY A 138 -14.45 18.79 4.51
N GLN A 139 -13.15 19.08 4.50
CA GLN A 139 -12.64 20.46 4.49
C GLN A 139 -13.04 21.24 3.24
N SER A 140 -13.36 20.55 2.14
CA SER A 140 -14.02 21.18 1.02
C SER A 140 -15.03 20.24 0.35
N ASN A 141 -16.32 20.50 0.60
CA ASN A 141 -17.41 19.94 -0.21
C ASN A 141 -17.47 20.60 -1.61
N ARG A 142 -16.47 21.40 -2.00
CA ARG A 142 -16.56 22.35 -3.09
C ARG A 142 -16.25 21.78 -4.45
N ASP A 143 -15.67 20.63 -4.59
CA ASP A 143 -15.37 20.06 -5.92
C ASP A 143 -15.42 18.54 -5.95
N LEU A 144 -16.47 17.98 -5.34
CA LEU A 144 -16.72 16.54 -5.39
C LEU A 144 -16.94 16.05 -6.83
N ALA A 145 -17.27 16.95 -7.75
CA ALA A 145 -17.42 16.64 -9.16
C ALA A 145 -16.11 16.14 -9.79
N GLY A 146 -14.98 16.69 -9.38
CA GLY A 146 -13.65 16.30 -9.82
C GLY A 146 -13.15 14.94 -9.27
N SER A 147 -13.84 14.36 -8.30
CA SER A 147 -13.47 13.05 -7.75
C SER A 147 -13.70 11.91 -8.74
N ASP A 148 -12.79 10.96 -8.77
CA ASP A 148 -13.00 9.64 -9.38
C ASP A 148 -13.83 8.75 -8.46
N VAL A 149 -13.58 8.84 -7.14
CA VAL A 149 -14.31 8.13 -6.07
C VAL A 149 -14.48 9.03 -4.86
N ILE A 150 -15.63 8.89 -4.18
CA ILE A 150 -15.95 9.58 -2.92
C ILE A 150 -16.12 8.53 -1.84
N LEU A 151 -15.20 8.51 -0.87
CA LEU A 151 -15.25 7.58 0.24
C LEU A 151 -16.13 8.14 1.37
N VAL A 152 -17.19 7.41 1.72
CA VAL A 152 -18.09 7.79 2.81
C VAL A 152 -18.00 6.79 3.96
N GLY A 153 -18.28 7.25 5.17
CA GLY A 153 -18.29 6.40 6.37
C GLY A 153 -18.02 7.22 7.63
N VAL A 154 -18.16 6.58 8.76
CA VAL A 154 -17.94 7.22 10.07
C VAL A 154 -16.49 7.67 10.24
N SER A 155 -16.25 8.63 11.15
CA SER A 155 -14.88 9.05 11.48
C SER A 155 -14.07 7.84 11.97
N ARG A 156 -12.83 7.67 11.46
CA ARG A 156 -11.91 6.56 11.74
C ARG A 156 -12.25 5.22 11.08
N SER A 157 -13.09 5.18 10.07
CA SER A 157 -13.33 3.98 9.27
C SER A 157 -12.27 3.69 8.20
N GLY A 158 -11.15 4.40 8.18
CA GLY A 158 -10.05 4.16 7.24
C GLY A 158 -10.10 4.96 5.93
N LYS A 159 -11.00 5.96 5.80
CA LYS A 159 -11.16 6.76 4.57
C LYS A 159 -9.87 7.46 4.13
N THR A 160 -9.26 8.27 5.00
CA THR A 160 -8.03 9.04 4.71
C THR A 160 -6.89 8.17 4.21
N PRO A 161 -6.46 7.09 4.89
CA PRO A 161 -5.39 6.25 4.37
C PRO A 161 -5.76 5.60 3.04
N THR A 162 -7.02 5.22 2.84
CA THR A 162 -7.49 4.61 1.60
C THR A 162 -7.48 5.61 0.43
N SER A 163 -7.96 6.85 0.64
CA SER A 163 -7.93 7.88 -0.40
C SER A 163 -6.52 8.23 -0.84
N LEU A 164 -5.60 8.37 0.12
CA LEU A 164 -4.19 8.62 -0.18
C LEU A 164 -3.54 7.44 -0.91
N TYR A 165 -3.83 6.20 -0.51
CA TYR A 165 -3.31 5.03 -1.20
C TYR A 165 -3.82 4.94 -2.65
N LEU A 166 -5.12 5.17 -2.88
CA LEU A 166 -5.70 5.22 -4.22
C LEU A 166 -5.04 6.30 -5.10
N ALA A 167 -4.77 7.47 -4.54
CA ALA A 167 -4.09 8.56 -5.24
C ALA A 167 -2.62 8.21 -5.55
N MET A 168 -1.88 7.71 -4.56
CA MET A 168 -0.46 7.40 -4.69
C MET A 168 -0.20 6.22 -5.61
N GLN A 169 -1.00 5.17 -5.51
CA GLN A 169 -0.76 3.93 -6.24
C GLN A 169 -1.41 3.93 -7.64
N TYR A 170 -2.61 4.48 -7.74
CA TYR A 170 -3.42 4.39 -8.97
C TYR A 170 -3.70 5.74 -9.64
N GLY A 171 -3.25 6.86 -9.06
CA GLY A 171 -3.51 8.19 -9.60
C GLY A 171 -4.99 8.57 -9.60
N LEU A 172 -5.79 8.02 -8.67
CA LEU A 172 -7.22 8.32 -8.55
C LEU A 172 -7.46 9.51 -7.64
N LYS A 173 -8.26 10.46 -8.09
CA LYS A 173 -8.74 11.59 -7.29
C LYS A 173 -9.83 11.09 -6.32
N ALA A 174 -9.43 10.74 -5.12
CA ALA A 174 -10.31 10.24 -4.09
C ALA A 174 -10.61 11.33 -3.04
N SER A 175 -11.87 11.63 -2.80
CA SER A 175 -12.30 12.52 -1.73
C SER A 175 -12.89 11.74 -0.56
N ASN A 176 -12.86 12.35 0.63
CA ASN A 176 -13.41 11.80 1.85
C ASN A 176 -14.60 12.62 2.33
N TYR A 177 -15.69 11.95 2.62
CA TYR A 177 -16.84 12.54 3.28
C TYR A 177 -17.13 11.80 4.60
N PRO A 178 -16.79 12.38 5.76
CA PRO A 178 -17.14 11.78 7.05
C PRO A 178 -18.64 11.99 7.29
N LEU A 179 -19.36 10.89 7.51
CA LEU A 179 -20.75 10.96 7.96
C LEU A 179 -20.76 11.44 9.42
N ILE A 180 -21.59 12.43 9.68
CA ILE A 180 -21.74 13.08 10.98
C ILE A 180 -23.15 12.83 11.56
N PRO A 181 -23.40 13.05 12.88
CA PRO A 181 -24.69 12.81 13.50
C PRO A 181 -25.86 13.47 12.76
N GLU A 182 -25.67 14.69 12.26
CA GLU A 182 -26.69 15.45 11.53
C GLU A 182 -27.09 14.77 10.20
N ASP A 183 -26.17 14.01 9.59
CA ASP A 183 -26.48 13.23 8.38
C ASP A 183 -27.36 12.02 8.72
N PHE A 184 -27.16 11.42 9.88
CA PHE A 184 -27.98 10.29 10.36
C PHE A 184 -29.40 10.73 10.71
N GLU A 185 -29.55 11.89 11.34
CA GLU A 185 -30.87 12.46 11.68
C GLU A 185 -31.74 12.72 10.45
N ARG A 186 -31.13 13.14 9.35
CA ARG A 186 -31.81 13.41 8.07
C ARG A 186 -32.34 12.14 7.39
N ARG A 187 -31.79 11.00 7.73
CA ARG A 187 -32.10 9.68 7.09
C ARG A 187 -32.02 9.67 5.56
N GLN A 188 -31.26 10.56 4.98
CA GLN A 188 -31.07 10.73 3.54
C GLN A 188 -29.60 10.96 3.25
N LEU A 189 -29.18 10.69 2.01
CA LEU A 189 -27.85 11.03 1.57
C LEU A 189 -27.61 12.53 1.72
N PRO A 190 -26.47 12.96 2.27
CA PRO A 190 -26.12 14.38 2.36
C PRO A 190 -26.30 15.09 1.01
N PRO A 191 -26.94 16.28 0.95
CA PRO A 191 -27.24 16.95 -0.31
C PRO A 191 -26.04 17.13 -1.24
N ALA A 192 -24.86 17.37 -0.66
CA ALA A 192 -23.60 17.48 -1.42
C ALA A 192 -23.22 16.18 -2.17
N LEU A 193 -23.68 15.04 -1.70
CA LEU A 193 -23.36 13.72 -2.29
C LEU A 193 -24.37 13.26 -3.33
N VAL A 194 -25.59 13.78 -3.30
CA VAL A 194 -26.69 13.34 -4.19
C VAL A 194 -26.31 13.39 -5.67
N PRO A 195 -25.69 14.46 -6.20
CA PRO A 195 -25.28 14.52 -7.61
C PRO A 195 -24.20 13.50 -7.98
N HIS A 196 -23.48 12.96 -7.00
CA HIS A 196 -22.31 12.13 -7.20
C HIS A 196 -22.51 10.67 -6.78
N ARG A 197 -23.77 10.22 -6.59
CA ARG A 197 -24.13 8.89 -6.06
C ARG A 197 -23.34 7.74 -6.72
N LYS A 198 -23.12 7.78 -8.03
CA LYS A 198 -22.40 6.75 -8.80
C LYS A 198 -20.91 6.64 -8.47
N LYS A 199 -20.34 7.68 -7.86
CA LYS A 199 -18.93 7.74 -7.48
C LYS A 199 -18.70 7.38 -6.01
N ILE A 200 -19.76 7.15 -5.24
CA ILE A 200 -19.68 6.94 -3.80
C ILE A 200 -19.36 5.47 -3.51
N PHE A 201 -18.42 5.27 -2.59
CA PHE A 201 -18.11 3.98 -2.02
C PHE A 201 -18.00 4.08 -0.49
N GLY A 202 -18.66 3.18 0.22
CA GLY A 202 -18.73 3.21 1.67
C GLY A 202 -17.62 2.40 2.33
N LEU A 203 -17.13 2.91 3.46
CA LEU A 203 -16.22 2.19 4.35
C LEU A 203 -16.84 2.09 5.74
N THR A 204 -16.96 0.86 6.25
CA THR A 204 -17.39 0.57 7.61
C THR A 204 -16.29 -0.15 8.38
N ILE A 205 -16.48 -0.31 9.69
CA ILE A 205 -15.52 -0.96 10.58
C ILE A 205 -16.30 -1.61 11.74
N ASP A 206 -15.75 -2.65 12.34
CA ASP A 206 -16.31 -3.23 13.56
C ASP A 206 -16.41 -2.19 14.69
N PRO A 207 -17.55 -2.09 15.39
CA PRO A 207 -17.76 -1.08 16.44
C PRO A 207 -16.77 -1.17 17.61
N GLN A 208 -16.36 -2.38 18.01
CA GLN A 208 -15.39 -2.56 19.09
C GLN A 208 -14.02 -2.07 18.64
N ARG A 209 -13.63 -2.40 17.39
CA ARG A 209 -12.39 -1.91 16.80
C ARG A 209 -12.40 -0.39 16.65
N LEU A 210 -13.52 0.18 16.24
CA LEU A 210 -13.69 1.64 16.14
C LEU A 210 -13.52 2.31 17.50
N SER A 211 -14.17 1.78 18.54
CA SER A 211 -14.05 2.27 19.91
C SER A 211 -12.61 2.26 20.39
N GLN A 212 -11.85 1.18 20.14
CA GLN A 212 -10.42 1.10 20.48
C GLN A 212 -9.62 2.21 19.80
N ILE A 213 -9.74 2.36 18.48
CA ILE A 213 -9.02 3.37 17.69
C ILE A 213 -9.35 4.81 18.15
N ARG A 214 -10.63 5.06 18.45
CA ARG A 214 -11.06 6.37 18.94
C ARG A 214 -10.55 6.66 20.36
N ASN A 215 -10.49 5.65 21.24
CA ASN A 215 -9.94 5.77 22.59
C ASN A 215 -8.45 6.08 22.61
N GLU A 216 -7.66 5.54 21.66
CA GLU A 216 -6.24 5.89 21.51
C GLU A 216 -6.04 7.39 21.26
N ARG A 217 -6.98 8.04 20.57
CA ARG A 217 -6.90 9.48 20.24
C ARG A 217 -7.57 10.38 21.26
N ARG A 218 -8.73 9.97 21.80
CA ARG A 218 -9.52 10.72 22.80
C ARG A 218 -10.04 9.77 23.87
N PRO A 219 -9.18 9.43 24.86
CA PRO A 219 -9.55 8.49 25.90
C PRO A 219 -10.82 8.90 26.67
N ASN A 220 -11.65 7.92 27.00
CA ASN A 220 -12.86 8.08 27.83
C ASN A 220 -13.86 9.15 27.34
N SER A 221 -13.88 9.42 26.04
CA SER A 221 -14.84 10.38 25.46
C SER A 221 -16.14 9.69 25.04
N ALA A 222 -17.24 10.43 25.02
CA ALA A 222 -18.52 9.96 24.46
C ALA A 222 -18.34 9.51 22.99
N TYR A 223 -17.50 10.22 22.22
CA TYR A 223 -17.12 9.88 20.85
C TYR A 223 -16.51 8.49 20.69
N ALA A 224 -15.74 8.03 21.69
CA ALA A 224 -15.07 6.73 21.66
C ALA A 224 -15.88 5.63 22.35
N SER A 225 -17.01 5.96 22.98
CA SER A 225 -17.83 4.98 23.68
C SER A 225 -18.38 3.91 22.73
N LEU A 226 -18.41 2.67 23.16
CA LEU A 226 -18.92 1.57 22.36
C LEU A 226 -20.39 1.75 21.94
N PRO A 227 -21.31 2.24 22.79
CA PRO A 227 -22.68 2.54 22.39
C PRO A 227 -22.75 3.55 21.24
N ASN A 228 -21.94 4.62 21.29
CA ASN A 228 -21.90 5.62 20.22
C ASN A 228 -21.32 5.04 18.92
N CYS A 229 -20.26 4.26 19.02
CA CYS A 229 -19.68 3.59 17.84
C CYS A 229 -20.68 2.63 17.18
N ASN A 230 -21.42 1.83 17.97
CA ASN A 230 -22.48 0.96 17.47
C ASN A 230 -23.58 1.75 16.76
N HIS A 231 -24.03 2.84 17.36
CA HIS A 231 -25.08 3.70 16.80
C HIS A 231 -24.64 4.29 15.45
N GLU A 232 -23.48 4.96 15.41
CA GLU A 232 -22.99 5.61 14.18
C GLU A 232 -22.77 4.61 13.04
N ILE A 233 -22.21 3.43 13.33
CA ILE A 233 -21.99 2.39 12.31
C ILE A 233 -23.32 1.86 11.79
N HIS A 234 -24.26 1.56 12.70
CA HIS A 234 -25.58 1.08 12.31
C HIS A 234 -26.30 2.06 11.37
N GLU A 235 -26.30 3.35 11.74
CA GLU A 235 -26.93 4.39 10.92
C GLU A 235 -26.22 4.59 9.57
N ALA A 236 -24.86 4.57 9.56
CA ALA A 236 -24.10 4.68 8.33
C ALA A 236 -24.42 3.52 7.37
N GLU A 237 -24.40 2.28 7.85
CA GLU A 237 -24.73 1.08 7.05
C GLU A 237 -26.19 1.08 6.59
N ALA A 238 -27.12 1.50 7.45
CA ALA A 238 -28.52 1.65 7.10
C ALA A 238 -28.73 2.69 6.00
N MET A 239 -28.00 3.82 6.06
CA MET A 239 -28.01 4.84 5.02
C MET A 239 -27.45 4.28 3.71
N MET A 240 -26.27 3.67 3.74
CA MET A 240 -25.64 3.10 2.54
C MET A 240 -26.56 2.03 1.89
N ARG A 241 -27.19 1.20 2.68
CA ARG A 241 -28.15 0.20 2.19
C ARG A 241 -29.37 0.85 1.51
N ARG A 242 -29.98 1.86 2.14
CA ARG A 242 -31.13 2.60 1.57
C ARG A 242 -30.80 3.27 0.25
N GLU A 243 -29.59 3.85 0.18
CA GLU A 243 -29.14 4.62 -0.97
C GLU A 243 -28.51 3.75 -2.08
N GLY A 244 -28.44 2.43 -1.88
CA GLY A 244 -27.82 1.50 -2.83
C GLY A 244 -26.31 1.74 -3.00
N ILE A 245 -25.65 2.31 -1.99
CA ILE A 245 -24.21 2.54 -1.99
C ILE A 245 -23.52 1.24 -1.61
N ARG A 246 -22.55 0.82 -2.40
CA ARG A 246 -21.68 -0.33 -2.06
C ARG A 246 -20.72 0.05 -0.97
N TRP A 247 -20.43 -0.86 -0.05
CA TRP A 247 -19.47 -0.65 1.02
C TRP A 247 -18.72 -1.92 1.39
N LEU A 248 -17.61 -1.77 2.09
CA LEU A 248 -16.85 -2.88 2.67
C LEU A 248 -16.43 -2.56 4.11
N SER A 249 -16.17 -3.61 4.89
CA SER A 249 -15.57 -3.48 6.21
C SER A 249 -14.05 -3.45 6.12
N THR A 250 -13.44 -2.48 6.82
CA THR A 250 -11.99 -2.31 6.89
C THR A 250 -11.34 -3.04 8.08
N THR A 251 -12.12 -3.74 8.89
CA THR A 251 -11.71 -4.32 10.18
C THR A 251 -10.49 -5.23 10.07
N THR A 252 -10.50 -6.13 9.08
CA THR A 252 -9.47 -7.18 8.91
C THR A 252 -8.74 -7.09 7.58
N LYS A 253 -9.03 -6.07 6.79
CA LYS A 253 -8.46 -5.90 5.46
C LYS A 253 -7.26 -4.97 5.47
N SER A 254 -6.25 -5.31 4.68
CA SER A 254 -5.15 -4.41 4.37
C SER A 254 -5.61 -3.25 3.48
N ILE A 255 -4.84 -2.18 3.46
CA ILE A 255 -5.17 -1.01 2.62
C ILE A 255 -5.15 -1.35 1.13
N GLU A 256 -4.29 -2.28 0.73
CA GLU A 256 -4.17 -2.81 -0.62
C GLU A 256 -5.43 -3.57 -1.04
N GLU A 257 -5.95 -4.43 -0.17
CA GLU A 257 -7.20 -5.18 -0.39
C GLU A 257 -8.39 -4.25 -0.50
N ILE A 258 -8.48 -3.24 0.38
CA ILE A 258 -9.53 -2.22 0.36
C ILE A 258 -9.48 -1.46 -0.97
N ALA A 259 -8.32 -0.93 -1.34
CA ALA A 259 -8.13 -0.15 -2.56
C ALA A 259 -8.41 -0.98 -3.81
N THR A 260 -7.96 -2.23 -3.86
CA THR A 260 -8.21 -3.13 -4.99
C THR A 260 -9.71 -3.41 -5.14
N THR A 261 -10.43 -3.64 -4.03
CA THR A 261 -11.88 -3.85 -4.06
C THR A 261 -12.60 -2.61 -4.59
N ILE A 262 -12.23 -1.42 -4.11
CA ILE A 262 -12.81 -0.16 -4.60
C ILE A 262 -12.54 0.01 -6.09
N LEU A 263 -11.33 -0.27 -6.54
CA LEU A 263 -10.93 -0.15 -7.94
C LEU A 263 -11.76 -1.05 -8.86
N GLN A 264 -11.96 -2.31 -8.47
CA GLN A 264 -12.80 -3.27 -9.21
C GLN A 264 -14.24 -2.78 -9.39
N GLU A 265 -14.76 -2.06 -8.40
CA GLU A 265 -16.15 -1.62 -8.39
C GLU A 265 -16.36 -0.28 -9.09
N VAL A 266 -15.41 0.65 -8.97
CA VAL A 266 -15.56 2.05 -9.42
C VAL A 266 -14.83 2.30 -10.75
N ARG A 267 -13.69 1.66 -10.95
CA ARG A 267 -12.80 1.87 -12.11
C ARG A 267 -12.13 0.57 -12.55
N PRO A 268 -12.91 -0.45 -12.94
CA PRO A 268 -12.33 -1.74 -13.34
C PRO A 268 -11.35 -1.63 -14.52
N GLU A 269 -11.50 -0.64 -15.38
CA GLU A 269 -10.58 -0.36 -16.48
C GLU A 269 -9.16 0.01 -16.02
N ARG A 270 -8.99 0.45 -14.77
CA ARG A 270 -7.68 0.76 -14.18
C ARG A 270 -6.91 -0.47 -13.69
N LEU A 271 -7.52 -1.64 -13.73
CA LEU A 271 -6.87 -2.92 -13.43
C LEU A 271 -6.26 -3.57 -14.69
N VAL A 272 -6.57 -3.04 -15.87
CA VAL A 272 -6.01 -3.46 -17.15
C VAL A 272 -5.08 -2.35 -17.64
N TYR A 273 -3.79 -2.63 -17.73
CA TYR A 273 -2.74 -1.70 -18.18
C TYR A 273 -2.37 -1.97 -19.64
#